data_f0f84205fe6c042333e7bb6cf9b3ae0f
#
_entry.id   f0f84205fe6c042333e7bb6cf9b3ae0f
#
_cell.length_a   1.000
_cell.length_b   1.000
_cell.length_c   1.000
_cell.angle_alpha   90.00
_cell.angle_beta   90.00
_cell.angle_gamma   90.00
#
_symmetry.space_group_name_H-M   'P 1'
#
loop_
_entity.id
_entity.type
_entity.pdbx_description
1 polymer ?
#
loop_
_entity_poly.entity_id
_entity_poly.type
_entity_poly.pdbx_seq_one_letter_code
_entity_poly.pdbx_strand_id
1 'polypeptide(L)'
;EGPRTFIERIDIVGNTRTVDRVIRREMQVSEGDAFNRVLLDRSRQGIQGLGFFNDVKVEDADGSQPDRSVVTVTVEEQSTGEFAFSAGYSSTESFLFDVSVTERNLRGRGQFLRLRASSSSQRQQLDLRFTEPRFMGREIAMGFDIYSLRTDFLDQSSFENQSTGIGLRTGFRIGERTNLGLTYSLVQDDTTIADSFVDHDGNVLTPDINQCDPANPGRPLLCDQEGTFLTSVVGFQVNWDRRNSPVNATRGFNLDVSQDIAGLGGEVNYLRTEIEGGIYYGLPYGFRASFRGSAGLISGWNGDSVRINDRFFKGGSSFRGFDTAGIGPRQLLVDDVTGEVVQRGDAVGGNAYAIGTLQLDVPLPLPESFSLGSALFVDFGTLGYLDAENRRTVDQVGPDRLIIDDSASLRVAAGVSVFWDSPFGPVQFDFAQPLQYEDYDRREQFRFSTRTSF
;
A
#
# COMPACT_ATOMS: atom_id res chain seq x y z
N GLU A 1 -53.32 -6.27 13.56
CA GLU A 1 -52.53 -6.25 12.31
C GLU A 1 -53.47 -5.80 11.20
N GLY A 2 -53.12 -4.73 10.48
CA GLY A 2 -53.88 -4.29 9.28
C GLY A 2 -53.62 -5.22 8.07
N PRO A 3 -54.36 -5.05 6.99
CA PRO A 3 -54.13 -5.79 5.76
C PRO A 3 -52.71 -5.52 5.24
N ARG A 4 -52.04 -6.54 4.75
CA ARG A 4 -50.66 -6.40 4.18
C ARG A 4 -50.76 -5.66 2.85
N THR A 5 -50.01 -4.56 2.74
CA THR A 5 -49.83 -3.85 1.46
C THR A 5 -48.64 -4.42 0.72
N PHE A 6 -48.73 -4.55 -0.62
CA PHE A 6 -47.67 -5.07 -1.48
C PHE A 6 -47.21 -3.97 -2.46
N ILE A 7 -45.93 -4.00 -2.81
CA ILE A 7 -45.35 -3.09 -3.79
C ILE A 7 -45.84 -3.48 -5.17
N GLU A 8 -46.61 -2.60 -5.80
CA GLU A 8 -47.12 -2.82 -7.17
C GLU A 8 -46.02 -2.50 -8.19
N ARG A 9 -45.33 -1.39 -8.02
CA ARG A 9 -44.38 -0.86 -8.98
C ARG A 9 -43.34 0.01 -8.26
N ILE A 10 -42.10 0.03 -8.79
CA ILE A 10 -41.03 0.93 -8.35
C ILE A 10 -40.65 1.85 -9.50
N ASP A 11 -41.00 3.12 -9.41
CA ASP A 11 -40.67 4.16 -10.38
C ASP A 11 -39.40 4.88 -9.98
N ILE A 12 -38.45 5.06 -10.92
CA ILE A 12 -37.20 5.81 -10.69
C ILE A 12 -37.25 7.04 -11.57
N VAL A 13 -37.07 8.23 -10.98
CA VAL A 13 -37.15 9.53 -11.67
C VAL A 13 -35.98 10.42 -11.29
N GLY A 14 -35.55 11.28 -12.23
CA GLY A 14 -34.44 12.21 -12.03
C GLY A 14 -33.07 11.69 -12.47
N ASN A 15 -32.97 10.42 -12.81
CA ASN A 15 -31.74 9.77 -13.29
C ASN A 15 -31.53 10.00 -14.81
N THR A 16 -30.97 11.14 -15.16
CA THR A 16 -30.73 11.51 -16.57
C THR A 16 -29.46 10.91 -17.16
N ARG A 17 -28.46 10.59 -16.31
CA ARG A 17 -27.17 9.97 -16.66
C ARG A 17 -27.06 8.55 -16.16
N THR A 18 -27.44 8.32 -14.92
CA THR A 18 -27.33 7.01 -14.27
C THR A 18 -28.44 6.09 -14.79
N VAL A 19 -28.05 4.91 -15.25
CA VAL A 19 -29.03 3.93 -15.75
C VAL A 19 -29.83 3.34 -14.59
N ASP A 20 -31.13 3.10 -14.78
CA ASP A 20 -32.07 2.52 -13.82
C ASP A 20 -31.49 1.34 -13.01
N ARG A 21 -30.85 0.42 -13.72
CA ARG A 21 -30.26 -0.78 -13.13
C ARG A 21 -29.30 -0.47 -11.97
N VAL A 22 -28.57 0.67 -12.01
CA VAL A 22 -27.61 1.06 -10.95
C VAL A 22 -28.34 1.44 -9.68
N ILE A 23 -29.48 2.11 -9.79
CA ILE A 23 -30.32 2.50 -8.65
C ILE A 23 -31.09 1.30 -8.14
N ARG A 24 -31.72 0.56 -9.05
CA ARG A 24 -32.59 -0.58 -8.75
C ARG A 24 -31.87 -1.71 -8.00
N ARG A 25 -30.58 -1.92 -8.29
CA ARG A 25 -29.76 -2.93 -7.60
C ARG A 25 -29.47 -2.62 -6.13
N GLU A 26 -29.61 -1.36 -5.70
CA GLU A 26 -29.43 -0.96 -4.31
C GLU A 26 -30.76 -1.02 -3.52
N MET A 27 -31.89 -1.28 -4.20
CA MET A 27 -33.16 -1.52 -3.56
C MET A 27 -33.15 -2.85 -2.83
N GLN A 28 -33.60 -2.87 -1.58
CA GLN A 28 -33.77 -4.09 -0.76
C GLN A 28 -35.18 -4.67 -0.84
N VAL A 29 -35.99 -4.13 -1.73
CA VAL A 29 -37.35 -4.58 -2.04
C VAL A 29 -37.53 -4.64 -3.54
N SER A 30 -38.42 -5.55 -3.97
CA SER A 30 -38.79 -5.76 -5.36
C SER A 30 -40.28 -5.60 -5.54
N GLU A 31 -40.70 -5.43 -6.76
CA GLU A 31 -42.13 -5.44 -7.12
C GLU A 31 -42.75 -6.79 -6.76
N GLY A 32 -43.89 -6.74 -6.09
CA GLY A 32 -44.56 -7.90 -5.51
C GLY A 32 -44.21 -8.23 -4.05
N ASP A 33 -43.18 -7.64 -3.49
CA ASP A 33 -42.84 -7.82 -2.08
C ASP A 33 -43.83 -7.12 -1.15
N ALA A 34 -43.93 -7.59 0.09
CA ALA A 34 -44.66 -6.90 1.13
C ALA A 34 -44.00 -5.54 1.44
N PHE A 35 -44.81 -4.50 1.53
CA PHE A 35 -44.33 -3.17 1.88
C PHE A 35 -43.61 -3.17 3.24
N ASN A 36 -42.37 -2.65 3.26
CA ASN A 36 -41.58 -2.55 4.47
C ASN A 36 -40.79 -1.25 4.50
N ARG A 37 -41.20 -0.34 5.37
CA ARG A 37 -40.58 1.00 5.52
C ARG A 37 -39.10 0.93 5.86
N VAL A 38 -38.70 -0.03 6.72
CA VAL A 38 -37.28 -0.18 7.12
C VAL A 38 -36.40 -0.58 5.94
N LEU A 39 -36.90 -1.46 5.06
CA LEU A 39 -36.17 -1.87 3.86
C LEU A 39 -36.09 -0.72 2.84
N LEU A 40 -37.15 0.09 2.71
CA LEU A 40 -37.13 1.28 1.88
C LEU A 40 -36.14 2.33 2.37
N ASP A 41 -36.07 2.57 3.69
CA ASP A 41 -35.08 3.48 4.27
C ASP A 41 -33.65 2.97 4.06
N ARG A 42 -33.42 1.68 4.18
CA ARG A 42 -32.13 1.06 3.84
C ARG A 42 -31.79 1.18 2.36
N SER A 43 -32.78 1.00 1.47
CA SER A 43 -32.61 1.21 0.04
C SER A 43 -32.21 2.65 -0.26
N ARG A 44 -32.89 3.62 0.36
CA ARG A 44 -32.54 5.05 0.25
C ARG A 44 -31.10 5.30 0.69
N GLN A 45 -30.68 4.75 1.84
CA GLN A 45 -29.29 4.86 2.32
C GLN A 45 -28.30 4.20 1.38
N GLY A 46 -28.63 3.03 0.80
CA GLY A 46 -27.81 2.33 -0.18
C GLY A 46 -27.61 3.17 -1.45
N ILE A 47 -28.68 3.75 -2.00
CA ILE A 47 -28.63 4.62 -3.18
C ILE A 47 -27.82 5.90 -2.88
N GLN A 48 -28.08 6.54 -1.73
CA GLN A 48 -27.34 7.72 -1.29
C GLN A 48 -25.84 7.39 -1.11
N GLY A 49 -25.54 6.19 -0.61
CA GLY A 49 -24.18 5.69 -0.39
C GLY A 49 -23.35 5.47 -1.67
N LEU A 50 -23.99 5.43 -2.86
CA LEU A 50 -23.29 5.40 -4.14
C LEU A 50 -22.47 6.67 -4.39
N GLY A 51 -22.87 7.81 -3.78
CA GLY A 51 -22.22 9.12 -3.98
C GLY A 51 -22.43 9.72 -5.37
N PHE A 52 -23.49 9.29 -6.10
CA PHE A 52 -23.84 9.80 -7.42
C PHE A 52 -24.94 10.86 -7.36
N PHE A 53 -25.56 11.03 -6.21
CA PHE A 53 -26.74 11.86 -6.00
C PHE A 53 -26.56 12.85 -4.85
N ASN A 54 -26.97 14.09 -5.06
CA ASN A 54 -27.06 15.10 -3.99
C ASN A 54 -28.19 14.77 -3.03
N ASP A 55 -29.36 14.35 -3.56
CA ASP A 55 -30.53 13.99 -2.76
C ASP A 55 -31.17 12.72 -3.31
N VAL A 56 -31.72 11.92 -2.39
CA VAL A 56 -32.46 10.68 -2.69
C VAL A 56 -33.71 10.64 -1.81
N LYS A 57 -34.87 10.70 -2.44
CA LYS A 57 -36.18 10.56 -1.80
C LYS A 57 -36.81 9.24 -2.20
N VAL A 58 -37.38 8.54 -1.25
CA VAL A 58 -38.16 7.33 -1.47
C VAL A 58 -39.52 7.55 -0.84
N GLU A 59 -40.53 7.66 -1.68
CA GLU A 59 -41.90 7.98 -1.28
C GLU A 59 -42.81 6.85 -1.73
N ASP A 60 -43.88 6.60 -0.97
CA ASP A 60 -44.92 5.64 -1.28
C ASP A 60 -46.23 6.35 -1.53
N ALA A 61 -47.01 5.85 -2.48
CA ALA A 61 -48.35 6.33 -2.80
C ALA A 61 -49.29 5.13 -2.98
N ASP A 62 -50.57 5.38 -2.84
CA ASP A 62 -51.60 4.36 -3.08
C ASP A 62 -51.51 3.81 -4.52
N GLY A 63 -51.58 2.50 -4.63
CA GLY A 63 -51.58 1.80 -5.93
C GLY A 63 -52.97 1.67 -6.54
N SER A 64 -53.07 0.77 -7.55
CA SER A 64 -54.29 0.49 -8.28
C SER A 64 -55.40 -0.16 -7.43
N GLN A 65 -55.02 -0.77 -6.30
CA GLN A 65 -55.91 -1.46 -5.35
C GLN A 65 -55.57 -1.07 -3.89
N PRO A 66 -56.51 -1.20 -2.93
CA PRO A 66 -56.29 -0.82 -1.56
C PRO A 66 -55.14 -1.54 -0.83
N ASP A 67 -54.71 -2.71 -1.33
CA ASP A 67 -53.62 -3.53 -0.84
C ASP A 67 -52.33 -3.34 -1.66
N ARG A 68 -52.26 -2.33 -2.53
CA ARG A 68 -51.12 -2.04 -3.40
C ARG A 68 -50.54 -0.65 -3.10
N SER A 69 -49.22 -0.53 -3.23
CA SER A 69 -48.49 0.73 -3.12
C SER A 69 -47.51 0.88 -4.26
N VAL A 70 -47.38 2.10 -4.78
CA VAL A 70 -46.35 2.48 -5.75
C VAL A 70 -45.23 3.19 -5.00
N VAL A 71 -44.03 2.71 -5.19
CA VAL A 71 -42.80 3.32 -4.60
C VAL A 71 -42.15 4.18 -5.68
N THR A 72 -41.96 5.47 -5.40
CA THR A 72 -41.24 6.41 -6.26
C THR A 72 -39.91 6.76 -5.65
N VAL A 73 -38.82 6.47 -6.39
CA VAL A 73 -37.45 6.86 -6.03
C VAL A 73 -37.07 8.08 -6.85
N THR A 74 -37.04 9.24 -6.23
CA THR A 74 -36.63 10.50 -6.86
C THR A 74 -35.17 10.77 -6.51
N VAL A 75 -34.33 10.95 -7.53
CA VAL A 75 -32.90 11.24 -7.35
C VAL A 75 -32.54 12.57 -8.01
N GLU A 76 -31.60 13.29 -7.37
CA GLU A 76 -30.96 14.48 -7.91
C GLU A 76 -29.49 14.17 -8.18
N GLU A 77 -29.10 14.06 -9.45
CA GLU A 77 -27.74 13.67 -9.83
C GLU A 77 -26.72 14.77 -9.56
N GLN A 78 -25.54 14.37 -9.11
CA GLN A 78 -24.36 15.23 -8.98
C GLN A 78 -23.25 14.83 -9.94
N SER A 79 -22.19 15.66 -10.00
CA SER A 79 -20.99 15.30 -10.74
C SER A 79 -20.29 14.12 -10.07
N THR A 80 -19.95 13.10 -10.82
CA THR A 80 -19.23 11.90 -10.37
C THR A 80 -17.77 11.89 -10.81
N GLY A 81 -17.41 12.84 -11.67
CA GLY A 81 -16.04 13.11 -12.10
C GLY A 81 -15.30 14.01 -11.11
N GLU A 82 -14.07 13.65 -10.81
CA GLU A 82 -13.19 14.35 -9.88
C GLU A 82 -11.81 14.53 -10.52
N PHE A 83 -11.28 15.74 -10.46
CA PHE A 83 -9.90 16.03 -10.75
C PHE A 83 -9.21 16.40 -9.43
N ALA A 84 -8.13 15.69 -9.10
CA ALA A 84 -7.35 15.99 -7.91
C ALA A 84 -5.89 16.25 -8.29
N PHE A 85 -5.33 17.29 -7.70
CA PHE A 85 -3.91 17.61 -7.74
C PHE A 85 -3.40 17.66 -6.31
N SER A 86 -2.28 17.03 -6.02
CA SER A 86 -1.60 17.17 -4.73
C SER A 86 -0.11 17.39 -4.92
N ALA A 87 0.46 18.20 -4.06
CA ALA A 87 1.89 18.41 -3.95
C ALA A 87 2.32 18.22 -2.51
N GLY A 88 3.52 17.70 -2.31
CA GLY A 88 4.06 17.46 -0.99
C GLY A 88 5.57 17.54 -0.98
N TYR A 89 6.13 17.47 0.19
CA TYR A 89 7.56 17.38 0.42
C TYR A 89 7.86 16.37 1.53
N SER A 90 8.90 15.61 1.35
CA SER A 90 9.42 14.70 2.37
C SER A 90 10.94 14.77 2.37
N SER A 91 11.55 14.57 3.53
CA SER A 91 13.02 14.53 3.65
C SER A 91 13.65 13.40 2.84
N THR A 92 12.87 12.37 2.49
CA THR A 92 13.33 11.19 1.74
C THR A 92 13.12 11.33 0.24
N GLU A 93 11.90 11.72 -0.18
CA GLU A 93 11.51 11.72 -1.59
C GLU A 93 11.52 13.12 -2.22
N SER A 94 11.99 14.14 -1.47
CA SER A 94 11.98 15.54 -1.88
C SER A 94 10.57 16.00 -2.28
N PHE A 95 10.40 16.65 -3.40
CA PHE A 95 9.09 17.07 -3.89
C PHE A 95 8.30 15.92 -4.47
N LEU A 96 7.04 15.84 -4.05
CA LEU A 96 6.06 14.86 -4.48
C LEU A 96 4.94 15.57 -5.22
N PHE A 97 4.58 15.07 -6.39
CA PHE A 97 3.45 15.55 -7.17
C PHE A 97 2.55 14.39 -7.53
N ASP A 98 1.24 14.60 -7.41
CA ASP A 98 0.25 13.59 -7.72
C ASP A 98 -0.93 14.25 -8.45
N VAL A 99 -1.29 13.72 -9.60
CA VAL A 99 -2.42 14.18 -10.40
C VAL A 99 -3.32 13.00 -10.66
N SER A 100 -4.61 13.13 -10.42
CA SER A 100 -5.56 12.08 -10.76
C SER A 100 -6.85 12.61 -11.34
N VAL A 101 -7.39 11.85 -12.28
CA VAL A 101 -8.73 12.00 -12.84
C VAL A 101 -9.52 10.75 -12.50
N THR A 102 -10.62 10.92 -11.79
CA THR A 102 -11.46 9.82 -11.35
C THR A 102 -12.89 10.04 -11.84
N GLU A 103 -13.49 9.00 -12.42
CA GLU A 103 -14.92 8.95 -12.73
C GLU A 103 -15.54 7.75 -11.98
N ARG A 104 -16.49 8.03 -11.10
CA ARG A 104 -17.11 7.02 -10.23
C ARG A 104 -18.34 6.37 -10.86
N ASN A 105 -18.91 6.99 -11.88
CA ASN A 105 -20.11 6.53 -12.56
C ASN A 105 -19.93 6.55 -14.10
N LEU A 106 -18.89 5.91 -14.60
CA LEU A 106 -18.53 5.92 -16.01
C LEU A 106 -19.73 5.50 -16.88
N ARG A 107 -20.12 6.39 -17.79
CA ARG A 107 -21.27 6.21 -18.68
C ARG A 107 -22.58 5.93 -17.95
N GLY A 108 -22.73 6.36 -16.70
CA GLY A 108 -23.94 6.13 -15.89
C GLY A 108 -24.13 4.68 -15.42
N ARG A 109 -23.11 3.83 -15.55
CA ARG A 109 -23.20 2.39 -15.25
C ARG A 109 -22.72 2.03 -13.84
N GLY A 110 -22.31 3.02 -13.03
CA GLY A 110 -21.72 2.82 -11.71
C GLY A 110 -20.33 2.16 -11.78
N GLN A 111 -19.66 2.24 -12.92
CA GLN A 111 -18.30 1.75 -13.13
C GLN A 111 -17.31 2.82 -12.70
N PHE A 112 -16.22 2.39 -12.10
CA PHE A 112 -15.14 3.27 -11.63
C PHE A 112 -13.99 3.25 -12.63
N LEU A 113 -13.51 4.45 -12.99
CA LEU A 113 -12.28 4.64 -13.78
C LEU A 113 -11.41 5.70 -13.10
N ARG A 114 -10.13 5.41 -12.93
CA ARG A 114 -9.13 6.37 -12.45
C ARG A 114 -7.88 6.30 -13.30
N LEU A 115 -7.40 7.46 -13.71
CA LEU A 115 -6.04 7.67 -14.24
C LEU A 115 -5.28 8.49 -13.22
N ARG A 116 -4.08 8.04 -12.86
CA ARG A 116 -3.22 8.70 -11.87
C ARG A 116 -1.80 8.76 -12.39
N ALA A 117 -1.16 9.90 -12.20
CA ALA A 117 0.27 10.11 -12.40
C ALA A 117 0.87 10.70 -11.14
N SER A 118 1.95 10.09 -10.64
CA SER A 118 2.71 10.62 -9.51
C SER A 118 4.21 10.65 -9.82
N SER A 119 4.90 11.62 -9.26
CA SER A 119 6.34 11.81 -9.46
C SER A 119 7.00 12.34 -8.20
N SER A 120 8.10 11.71 -7.80
CA SER A 120 9.03 12.17 -6.77
C SER A 120 10.48 11.96 -7.24
N SER A 121 11.46 12.30 -6.42
CA SER A 121 12.88 12.02 -6.74
C SER A 121 13.17 10.53 -6.85
N GLN A 122 12.49 9.68 -6.06
CA GLN A 122 12.73 8.25 -6.01
C GLN A 122 11.68 7.41 -6.74
N ARG A 123 10.53 8.01 -7.14
CA ARG A 123 9.43 7.24 -7.70
C ARG A 123 8.67 8.01 -8.76
N GLN A 124 8.46 7.38 -9.91
CA GLN A 124 7.56 7.85 -10.97
C GLN A 124 6.53 6.75 -11.26
N GLN A 125 5.26 7.10 -11.26
CA GLN A 125 4.18 6.13 -11.45
C GLN A 125 3.10 6.70 -12.36
N LEU A 126 2.65 5.89 -13.29
CA LEU A 126 1.45 6.10 -14.07
C LEU A 126 0.56 4.88 -13.90
N ASP A 127 -0.69 5.05 -13.48
CA ASP A 127 -1.65 3.96 -13.35
C ASP A 127 -3.02 4.31 -13.93
N LEU A 128 -3.62 3.33 -14.59
CA LEU A 128 -5.01 3.34 -15.02
C LEU A 128 -5.72 2.18 -14.33
N ARG A 129 -6.79 2.50 -13.61
CA ARG A 129 -7.60 1.55 -12.85
C ARG A 129 -9.05 1.58 -13.31
N PHE A 130 -9.58 0.44 -13.71
CA PHE A 130 -11.01 0.24 -14.00
C PHE A 130 -11.61 -0.75 -13.01
N THR A 131 -12.87 -0.51 -12.58
CA THR A 131 -13.63 -1.46 -11.75
C THR A 131 -15.10 -1.48 -12.13
N GLU A 132 -15.63 -2.67 -12.37
CA GLU A 132 -17.07 -2.97 -12.41
C GLU A 132 -17.45 -3.52 -11.01
N PRO A 133 -18.18 -2.76 -10.18
CA PRO A 133 -18.47 -3.18 -8.80
C PRO A 133 -19.50 -4.31 -8.68
N ARG A 134 -20.28 -4.56 -9.75
CA ARG A 134 -21.34 -5.56 -9.80
C ARG A 134 -21.23 -6.41 -11.06
N PHE A 135 -20.12 -7.17 -11.16
CA PHE A 135 -19.86 -7.98 -12.36
C PHE A 135 -20.95 -9.02 -12.59
N MET A 136 -21.52 -9.00 -13.79
CA MET A 136 -22.67 -9.83 -14.18
C MET A 136 -23.89 -9.70 -13.23
N GLY A 137 -24.05 -8.54 -12.56
CA GLY A 137 -25.15 -8.28 -11.62
C GLY A 137 -24.98 -8.93 -10.24
N ARG A 138 -23.84 -9.56 -9.96
CA ARG A 138 -23.53 -10.17 -8.68
C ARG A 138 -22.76 -9.21 -7.78
N GLU A 139 -22.71 -9.48 -6.48
CA GLU A 139 -21.90 -8.73 -5.51
C GLU A 139 -20.40 -9.09 -5.60
N ILE A 140 -19.88 -9.08 -6.80
CA ILE A 140 -18.48 -9.35 -7.13
C ILE A 140 -17.94 -8.14 -7.87
N ALA A 141 -16.97 -7.47 -7.28
CA ALA A 141 -16.22 -6.44 -7.97
C ALA A 141 -15.17 -7.09 -8.87
N MET A 142 -15.09 -6.66 -10.12
CA MET A 142 -14.06 -7.11 -11.05
C MET A 142 -13.42 -5.89 -11.73
N GLY A 143 -12.12 -5.91 -11.90
CA GLY A 143 -11.39 -4.79 -12.49
C GLY A 143 -10.09 -5.20 -13.15
N PHE A 144 -9.52 -4.25 -13.85
CA PHE A 144 -8.17 -4.36 -14.37
C PHE A 144 -7.36 -3.09 -14.04
N ASP A 145 -6.07 -3.26 -13.96
CA ASP A 145 -5.09 -2.20 -13.74
C ASP A 145 -4.03 -2.28 -14.84
N ILE A 146 -3.59 -1.14 -15.35
CA ILE A 146 -2.43 -1.01 -16.23
C ILE A 146 -1.54 0.02 -15.58
N TYR A 147 -0.27 -0.31 -15.38
CA TYR A 147 0.65 0.59 -14.69
C TYR A 147 2.06 0.54 -15.23
N SER A 148 2.76 1.63 -15.02
CA SER A 148 4.22 1.72 -15.15
C SER A 148 4.75 2.43 -13.92
N LEU A 149 5.71 1.81 -13.26
CA LEU A 149 6.34 2.28 -12.03
C LEU A 149 7.85 2.23 -12.22
N ARG A 150 8.52 3.38 -12.11
CA ARG A 150 9.96 3.49 -12.00
C ARG A 150 10.31 3.82 -10.56
N THR A 151 11.21 3.06 -9.98
CA THR A 151 11.72 3.27 -8.62
C THR A 151 13.24 3.39 -8.68
N ASP A 152 13.74 4.47 -8.13
CA ASP A 152 15.16 4.78 -8.06
C ASP A 152 15.67 4.46 -6.65
N PHE A 153 16.54 3.47 -6.54
CA PHE A 153 17.23 3.05 -5.34
C PHE A 153 18.75 3.26 -5.46
N LEU A 154 19.19 4.14 -6.37
CA LEU A 154 20.62 4.36 -6.63
C LEU A 154 21.39 4.76 -5.36
N ASP A 155 20.82 5.63 -4.52
CA ASP A 155 21.46 6.06 -3.27
C ASP A 155 21.48 5.00 -2.17
N GLN A 156 20.57 4.03 -2.20
CA GLN A 156 20.37 3.04 -1.15
C GLN A 156 20.96 1.67 -1.50
N SER A 157 20.92 1.31 -2.78
CA SER A 157 21.15 -0.05 -3.26
C SER A 157 21.75 -0.12 -4.67
N SER A 158 22.21 1.00 -5.21
CA SER A 158 22.87 1.13 -6.52
C SER A 158 22.12 0.49 -7.68
N PHE A 159 20.77 0.45 -7.62
CA PHE A 159 19.94 -0.02 -8.73
C PHE A 159 18.71 0.84 -8.95
N GLU A 160 18.18 0.78 -10.16
CA GLU A 160 16.90 1.32 -10.56
C GLU A 160 16.03 0.18 -11.11
N ASN A 161 14.74 0.23 -10.85
CA ASN A 161 13.80 -0.74 -11.40
C ASN A 161 12.63 -0.05 -12.08
N GLN A 162 12.29 -0.48 -13.29
CA GLN A 162 11.09 -0.07 -14.00
C GLN A 162 10.16 -1.28 -14.16
N SER A 163 9.02 -1.25 -13.45
CA SER A 163 7.97 -2.26 -13.55
C SER A 163 6.85 -1.77 -14.45
N THR A 164 6.53 -2.51 -15.50
CA THR A 164 5.36 -2.25 -16.36
C THR A 164 4.46 -3.47 -16.36
N GLY A 165 3.20 -3.29 -16.02
CA GLY A 165 2.32 -4.43 -15.80
C GLY A 165 0.86 -4.19 -16.12
N ILE A 166 0.17 -5.32 -16.30
CA ILE A 166 -1.28 -5.42 -16.39
C ILE A 166 -1.76 -6.38 -15.30
N GLY A 167 -2.80 -5.96 -14.57
CA GLY A 167 -3.41 -6.76 -13.50
C GLY A 167 -4.89 -6.98 -13.72
N LEU A 168 -5.38 -8.16 -13.36
CA LEU A 168 -6.79 -8.46 -13.20
C LEU A 168 -7.06 -8.66 -11.72
N ARG A 169 -8.15 -8.11 -11.22
CA ARG A 169 -8.53 -8.28 -9.81
C ARG A 169 -10.02 -8.53 -9.68
N THR A 170 -10.34 -9.37 -8.72
CA THR A 170 -11.71 -9.57 -8.29
C THR A 170 -11.79 -9.54 -6.78
N GLY A 171 -12.90 -9.02 -6.25
CA GLY A 171 -13.11 -8.90 -4.82
C GLY A 171 -14.55 -9.19 -4.46
N PHE A 172 -14.72 -9.89 -3.34
CA PHE A 172 -16.04 -10.22 -2.81
C PHE A 172 -16.00 -10.27 -1.29
N ARG A 173 -17.13 -9.93 -0.72
CA ARG A 173 -17.32 -10.00 0.72
C ARG A 173 -17.63 -11.44 1.13
N ILE A 174 -16.79 -12.03 1.99
CA ILE A 174 -17.01 -13.37 2.55
C ILE A 174 -17.62 -13.34 3.94
N GLY A 175 -17.74 -12.15 4.54
CA GLY A 175 -18.38 -11.93 5.84
C GLY A 175 -18.72 -10.47 6.06
N GLU A 176 -19.41 -10.12 7.14
CA GLU A 176 -19.83 -8.74 7.41
C GLU A 176 -18.68 -7.72 7.41
N ARG A 177 -17.48 -8.16 7.80
CA ARG A 177 -16.27 -7.34 7.94
C ARG A 177 -15.03 -8.03 7.38
N THR A 178 -15.24 -8.91 6.42
CA THR A 178 -14.16 -9.69 5.81
C THR A 178 -14.30 -9.66 4.29
N ASN A 179 -13.28 -9.21 3.63
CA ASN A 179 -13.20 -9.14 2.17
C ASN A 179 -12.10 -10.11 1.69
N LEU A 180 -12.36 -10.78 0.58
CA LEU A 180 -11.38 -11.58 -0.15
C LEU A 180 -11.15 -10.95 -1.52
N GLY A 181 -9.91 -10.65 -1.82
CA GLY A 181 -9.43 -10.24 -3.14
C GLY A 181 -8.64 -11.38 -3.79
N LEU A 182 -8.84 -11.56 -5.10
CA LEU A 182 -7.97 -12.40 -5.93
C LEU A 182 -7.38 -11.52 -7.02
N THR A 183 -6.11 -11.73 -7.32
CA THR A 183 -5.36 -10.97 -8.31
C THR A 183 -4.62 -11.90 -9.26
N TYR A 184 -4.51 -11.48 -10.49
CA TYR A 184 -3.57 -12.01 -11.45
C TYR A 184 -2.83 -10.84 -12.07
N SER A 185 -1.53 -10.87 -12.13
CA SER A 185 -0.72 -9.83 -12.75
C SER A 185 0.36 -10.41 -13.63
N LEU A 186 0.61 -9.73 -14.74
CA LEU A 186 1.73 -9.96 -15.63
C LEU A 186 2.56 -8.69 -15.62
N VAL A 187 3.80 -8.80 -15.17
CA VAL A 187 4.69 -7.67 -14.90
C VAL A 187 6.01 -7.91 -15.63
N GLN A 188 6.47 -6.92 -16.36
CA GLN A 188 7.82 -6.86 -16.88
C GLN A 188 8.61 -5.90 -15.99
N ASP A 189 9.64 -6.42 -15.35
CA ASP A 189 10.60 -5.68 -14.56
C ASP A 189 11.89 -5.51 -15.34
N ASP A 190 12.36 -4.28 -15.46
CA ASP A 190 13.63 -3.91 -16.06
C ASP A 190 14.51 -3.31 -14.96
N THR A 191 15.52 -4.06 -14.55
CA THR A 191 16.44 -3.69 -13.47
C THR A 191 17.76 -3.25 -14.08
N THR A 192 18.15 -2.01 -13.81
CA THR A 192 19.42 -1.42 -14.23
C THR A 192 20.30 -1.20 -13.00
N ILE A 193 21.55 -1.62 -13.07
CA ILE A 193 22.55 -1.46 -12.02
C ILE A 193 23.41 -0.23 -12.34
N ALA A 194 23.79 0.53 -11.31
CA ALA A 194 24.67 1.69 -11.49
C ALA A 194 26.04 1.26 -12.05
N ASP A 195 26.60 2.07 -12.95
CA ASP A 195 27.94 1.85 -13.50
C ASP A 195 29.04 1.93 -12.42
N SER A 196 28.82 2.72 -11.39
CA SER A 196 29.72 2.85 -10.23
C SER A 196 28.92 2.73 -8.94
N PHE A 197 29.47 2.00 -7.98
CA PHE A 197 28.90 1.87 -6.64
C PHE A 197 29.48 2.96 -5.76
N VAL A 198 28.60 3.60 -4.98
CA VAL A 198 28.98 4.67 -4.05
C VAL A 198 28.81 4.21 -2.61
N ASP A 199 29.63 4.75 -1.71
CA ASP A 199 29.44 4.57 -0.27
C ASP A 199 28.33 5.50 0.27
N HIS A 200 28.07 5.39 1.58
CA HIS A 200 27.10 6.24 2.27
C HIS A 200 27.37 7.75 2.11
N ASP A 201 28.62 8.13 1.92
CA ASP A 201 29.07 9.53 1.80
C ASP A 201 29.13 10.01 0.33
N GLY A 202 28.72 9.16 -0.61
CA GLY A 202 28.71 9.45 -2.05
C GLY A 202 30.06 9.30 -2.74
N ASN A 203 31.05 8.67 -2.08
CA ASN A 203 32.34 8.40 -2.72
C ASN A 203 32.24 7.13 -3.57
N VAL A 204 32.83 7.16 -4.75
CA VAL A 204 32.90 6.00 -5.63
C VAL A 204 33.78 4.92 -5.02
N LEU A 205 33.23 3.72 -4.82
CA LEU A 205 33.91 2.57 -4.19
C LEU A 205 35.16 2.12 -4.93
N THR A 206 35.17 2.26 -6.27
CA THR A 206 36.35 2.03 -7.10
C THR A 206 36.30 2.97 -8.30
N PRO A 207 37.31 3.83 -8.51
CA PRO A 207 37.33 4.68 -9.68
C PRO A 207 37.56 3.88 -10.97
N ASP A 208 36.82 4.21 -12.01
CA ASP A 208 37.05 3.91 -13.44
C ASP A 208 37.02 2.43 -13.90
N ILE A 209 36.54 1.47 -13.11
CA ILE A 209 36.32 0.11 -13.58
C ILE A 209 34.81 -0.09 -13.72
N ASN A 210 34.35 -0.52 -14.88
CA ASN A 210 33.00 -1.03 -15.04
C ASN A 210 32.82 -2.22 -14.09
N GLN A 211 32.19 -2.00 -12.96
CA GLN A 211 32.11 -2.96 -11.88
C GLN A 211 31.29 -4.18 -12.25
N CYS A 212 30.37 -4.03 -13.20
CA CYS A 212 29.57 -5.14 -13.74
C CYS A 212 30.20 -5.83 -14.96
N ASP A 213 31.44 -5.50 -15.35
CA ASP A 213 32.14 -6.23 -16.41
C ASP A 213 32.31 -7.71 -16.01
N PRO A 214 31.82 -8.67 -16.81
CA PRO A 214 31.98 -10.08 -16.54
C PRO A 214 33.45 -10.54 -16.38
N ALA A 215 34.40 -9.78 -16.93
CA ALA A 215 35.84 -10.05 -16.80
C ALA A 215 36.43 -9.60 -15.45
N ASN A 216 35.67 -8.82 -14.67
CA ASN A 216 36.09 -8.34 -13.36
C ASN A 216 35.88 -9.44 -12.29
N PRO A 217 36.93 -10.02 -11.69
CA PRO A 217 36.79 -11.07 -10.67
C PRO A 217 36.16 -10.53 -9.37
N GLY A 218 36.25 -9.22 -9.09
CA GLY A 218 35.62 -8.54 -7.98
C GLY A 218 34.20 -8.04 -8.24
N ARG A 219 33.57 -8.51 -9.31
CA ARG A 219 32.23 -8.10 -9.72
C ARG A 219 31.21 -8.30 -8.59
N PRO A 220 30.50 -7.24 -8.16
CA PRO A 220 29.45 -7.32 -7.14
C PRO A 220 28.33 -8.28 -7.53
N LEU A 221 27.77 -8.99 -6.55
CA LEU A 221 26.62 -9.89 -6.78
C LEU A 221 25.38 -9.15 -7.30
N LEU A 222 25.30 -7.86 -7.05
CA LEU A 222 24.23 -7.00 -7.53
C LEU A 222 24.15 -6.99 -9.07
N CYS A 223 25.29 -7.09 -9.74
CA CYS A 223 25.35 -7.12 -11.21
C CYS A 223 24.63 -8.34 -11.83
N ASP A 224 24.49 -9.43 -11.10
CA ASP A 224 23.74 -10.60 -11.56
C ASP A 224 22.20 -10.36 -11.55
N GLN A 225 21.77 -9.24 -11.00
CA GLN A 225 20.36 -8.84 -10.92
C GLN A 225 19.91 -7.96 -12.09
N GLU A 226 20.85 -7.48 -12.93
CA GLU A 226 20.57 -6.65 -14.10
C GLU A 226 19.80 -7.42 -15.16
N GLY A 227 18.87 -6.75 -15.82
CA GLY A 227 18.12 -7.27 -16.96
C GLY A 227 16.63 -7.13 -16.86
N THR A 228 15.97 -7.57 -17.93
CA THR A 228 14.52 -7.52 -18.09
C THR A 228 13.92 -8.91 -17.86
N PHE A 229 12.93 -9.00 -16.97
CA PHE A 229 12.30 -10.27 -16.58
C PHE A 229 10.78 -10.15 -16.59
N LEU A 230 10.13 -11.18 -17.11
CA LEU A 230 8.68 -11.29 -17.14
C LEU A 230 8.21 -12.15 -15.95
N THR A 231 7.39 -11.58 -15.09
CA THR A 231 6.82 -12.23 -13.91
C THR A 231 5.31 -12.38 -14.05
N SER A 232 4.79 -13.60 -13.87
CA SER A 232 3.35 -13.89 -13.83
C SER A 232 2.97 -14.29 -12.41
N VAL A 233 2.09 -13.51 -11.76
CA VAL A 233 1.73 -13.66 -10.35
C VAL A 233 0.23 -13.89 -10.19
N VAL A 234 -0.11 -14.93 -9.44
CA VAL A 234 -1.47 -15.13 -8.88
C VAL A 234 -1.42 -14.84 -7.40
N GLY A 235 -2.29 -13.96 -6.92
CA GLY A 235 -2.36 -13.59 -5.53
C GLY A 235 -3.74 -13.69 -4.93
N PHE A 236 -3.81 -13.81 -3.60
CA PHE A 236 -5.01 -13.53 -2.85
C PHE A 236 -4.71 -12.65 -1.64
N GLN A 237 -5.71 -11.87 -1.24
CA GLN A 237 -5.65 -11.02 -0.04
C GLN A 237 -6.93 -11.18 0.76
N VAL A 238 -6.78 -11.42 2.05
CA VAL A 238 -7.88 -11.42 3.02
C VAL A 238 -7.72 -10.22 3.93
N ASN A 239 -8.71 -9.34 3.92
CA ASN A 239 -8.79 -8.18 4.81
C ASN A 239 -9.90 -8.42 5.84
N TRP A 240 -9.55 -8.34 7.12
CA TRP A 240 -10.46 -8.49 8.25
C TRP A 240 -10.39 -7.26 9.15
N ASP A 241 -11.37 -6.36 9.06
CA ASP A 241 -11.39 -5.10 9.81
C ASP A 241 -12.55 -5.05 10.82
N ARG A 242 -12.21 -5.10 12.10
CA ARG A 242 -13.12 -5.00 13.24
C ARG A 242 -12.90 -3.75 14.08
N ARG A 243 -12.25 -2.75 13.52
CA ARG A 243 -12.09 -1.45 14.19
C ARG A 243 -13.44 -0.72 14.28
N ASN A 244 -13.61 0.07 15.34
CA ASN A 244 -14.79 0.93 15.49
C ASN A 244 -14.77 2.11 14.50
N SER A 245 -13.61 2.52 14.00
CA SER A 245 -13.43 3.53 12.97
C SER A 245 -12.20 3.18 12.12
N PRO A 246 -12.27 3.30 10.78
CA PRO A 246 -11.12 3.04 9.92
C PRO A 246 -10.03 4.12 10.02
N VAL A 247 -10.38 5.36 10.42
CA VAL A 247 -9.45 6.49 10.49
C VAL A 247 -8.95 6.69 11.92
N ASN A 248 -9.84 6.83 12.89
CA ASN A 248 -9.52 7.09 14.30
C ASN A 248 -9.96 5.92 15.17
N ALA A 249 -9.29 4.77 15.01
CA ALA A 249 -9.61 3.58 15.76
C ALA A 249 -9.23 3.75 17.24
N THR A 250 -10.22 3.61 18.13
CA THR A 250 -10.02 3.57 19.58
C THR A 250 -10.33 2.20 20.16
N ARG A 251 -10.81 1.27 19.34
CA ARG A 251 -11.15 -0.08 19.76
C ARG A 251 -11.19 -1.02 18.57
N GLY A 252 -10.74 -2.25 18.78
CA GLY A 252 -10.82 -3.32 17.80
C GLY A 252 -9.47 -3.62 17.15
N PHE A 253 -9.50 -4.34 16.05
CA PHE A 253 -8.32 -4.77 15.33
C PHE A 253 -8.58 -4.81 13.83
N ASN A 254 -7.51 -4.78 13.05
CA ASN A 254 -7.49 -5.16 11.64
C ASN A 254 -6.39 -6.20 11.39
N LEU A 255 -6.62 -7.05 10.41
CA LEU A 255 -5.66 -8.04 9.93
C LEU A 255 -5.78 -8.15 8.42
N ASP A 256 -4.65 -8.02 7.75
CA ASP A 256 -4.47 -8.21 6.33
C ASP A 256 -3.49 -9.36 6.10
N VAL A 257 -3.87 -10.34 5.30
CA VAL A 257 -3.02 -11.45 4.90
C VAL A 257 -3.00 -11.51 3.39
N SER A 258 -1.84 -11.45 2.80
CA SER A 258 -1.62 -11.60 1.36
C SER A 258 -0.67 -12.75 1.06
N GLN A 259 -0.94 -13.41 -0.05
CA GLN A 259 -0.13 -14.49 -0.59
C GLN A 259 -0.03 -14.33 -2.10
N ASP A 260 1.19 -14.28 -2.60
CA ASP A 260 1.49 -14.23 -4.03
C ASP A 260 2.29 -15.46 -4.45
N ILE A 261 1.95 -15.99 -5.61
CA ILE A 261 2.61 -17.14 -6.24
C ILE A 261 3.02 -16.70 -7.63
N ALA A 262 4.30 -16.51 -7.85
CA ALA A 262 4.89 -16.23 -9.14
C ALA A 262 5.36 -17.54 -9.79
N GLY A 263 5.32 -17.61 -11.15
CA GLY A 263 5.82 -18.75 -11.91
C GLY A 263 4.75 -19.55 -12.65
N LEU A 264 3.53 -19.02 -12.76
CA LEU A 264 2.48 -19.62 -13.60
C LEU A 264 2.56 -19.13 -15.06
N GLY A 265 3.77 -19.01 -15.57
CA GLY A 265 4.19 -18.39 -16.81
C GLY A 265 5.14 -17.22 -16.50
N GLY A 266 6.10 -16.96 -17.40
CA GLY A 266 7.18 -15.99 -17.13
C GLY A 266 8.46 -16.67 -16.67
N GLU A 267 9.40 -15.87 -16.18
CA GLU A 267 10.79 -16.28 -15.93
C GLU A 267 11.15 -16.31 -14.44
N VAL A 268 10.28 -15.80 -13.56
CA VAL A 268 10.53 -15.63 -12.13
C VAL A 268 9.59 -16.49 -11.31
N ASN A 269 10.15 -17.26 -10.36
CA ASN A 269 9.41 -18.19 -9.52
C ASN A 269 9.62 -17.87 -8.04
N TYR A 270 8.57 -17.42 -7.35
CA TYR A 270 8.60 -17.22 -5.89
C TYR A 270 7.24 -17.43 -5.23
N LEU A 271 7.29 -17.67 -3.94
CA LEU A 271 6.16 -17.65 -3.03
C LEU A 271 6.37 -16.50 -2.03
N ARG A 272 5.46 -15.55 -1.98
CA ARG A 272 5.54 -14.39 -1.09
C ARG A 272 4.31 -14.33 -0.20
N THR A 273 4.54 -14.29 1.11
CA THR A 273 3.49 -14.17 2.14
C THR A 273 3.74 -12.92 2.94
N GLU A 274 2.73 -12.08 3.10
CA GLU A 274 2.80 -10.92 4.00
C GLU A 274 1.58 -10.91 4.93
N ILE A 275 1.82 -10.52 6.18
CA ILE A 275 0.80 -10.39 7.21
C ILE A 275 0.99 -9.02 7.85
N GLU A 276 -0.07 -8.22 7.87
CA GLU A 276 -0.08 -6.92 8.54
C GLU A 276 -1.29 -6.83 9.44
N GLY A 277 -1.14 -6.19 10.59
CA GLY A 277 -2.27 -6.03 11.49
C GLY A 277 -2.05 -4.96 12.55
N GLY A 278 -3.15 -4.57 13.19
CA GLY A 278 -3.13 -3.62 14.28
C GLY A 278 -4.22 -3.87 15.31
N ILE A 279 -3.90 -3.63 16.57
CA ILE A 279 -4.82 -3.69 17.70
C ILE A 279 -4.85 -2.30 18.34
N TYR A 280 -6.05 -1.81 18.64
CA TYR A 280 -6.27 -0.45 19.13
C TYR A 280 -7.06 -0.48 20.43
N TYR A 281 -6.62 0.32 21.40
CA TYR A 281 -7.25 0.43 22.71
C TYR A 281 -7.28 1.87 23.18
N GLY A 282 -8.49 2.40 23.38
CA GLY A 282 -8.71 3.73 23.97
C GLY A 282 -8.54 3.66 25.50
N LEU A 283 -7.68 4.53 26.02
CA LEU A 283 -7.39 4.68 27.43
C LEU A 283 -8.12 5.89 28.02
N PRO A 284 -8.24 5.99 29.36
CA PRO A 284 -8.81 7.20 30.00
C PRO A 284 -8.08 8.47 29.61
N TYR A 285 -8.75 9.61 29.76
CA TYR A 285 -8.21 10.96 29.50
C TYR A 285 -7.79 11.20 28.03
N GLY A 286 -8.34 10.45 27.06
CA GLY A 286 -8.07 10.66 25.64
C GLY A 286 -6.79 10.00 25.11
N PHE A 287 -6.05 9.26 25.93
CA PHE A 287 -4.94 8.45 25.46
C PHE A 287 -5.42 7.29 24.59
N ARG A 288 -4.61 6.89 23.60
CA ARG A 288 -4.87 5.73 22.77
C ARG A 288 -3.59 4.92 22.61
N ALA A 289 -3.63 3.67 23.05
CA ALA A 289 -2.57 2.70 22.81
C ALA A 289 -2.86 1.92 21.54
N SER A 290 -1.84 1.66 20.74
CA SER A 290 -1.92 0.78 19.60
C SER A 290 -0.66 -0.09 19.48
N PHE A 291 -0.87 -1.30 19.00
CA PHE A 291 0.19 -2.18 18.52
C PHE A 291 -0.07 -2.46 17.04
N ARG A 292 0.91 -2.22 16.20
CA ARG A 292 0.89 -2.58 14.78
C ARG A 292 2.05 -3.51 14.50
N GLY A 293 1.80 -4.55 13.72
CA GLY A 293 2.80 -5.52 13.34
C GLY A 293 2.72 -5.82 11.85
N SER A 294 3.87 -6.07 11.24
CA SER A 294 3.98 -6.59 9.90
C SER A 294 5.08 -7.62 9.81
N ALA A 295 4.83 -8.68 9.06
CA ALA A 295 5.80 -9.73 8.79
C ALA A 295 5.67 -10.19 7.33
N GLY A 296 6.77 -10.52 6.71
CA GLY A 296 6.81 -11.02 5.35
C GLY A 296 7.87 -12.08 5.18
N LEU A 297 7.58 -13.01 4.29
CA LEU A 297 8.48 -14.06 3.85
C LEU A 297 8.35 -14.23 2.35
N ILE A 298 9.46 -14.21 1.64
CA ILE A 298 9.55 -14.57 0.24
C ILE A 298 10.58 -15.68 0.05
N SER A 299 10.27 -16.64 -0.79
CA SER A 299 11.15 -17.75 -1.09
C SER A 299 11.04 -18.13 -2.56
N GLY A 300 12.16 -18.23 -3.23
CA GLY A 300 12.23 -18.80 -4.58
C GLY A 300 11.84 -20.28 -4.58
N TRP A 301 11.29 -20.75 -5.68
CA TRP A 301 11.01 -22.16 -5.91
C TRP A 301 11.47 -22.57 -7.31
N ASN A 302 11.48 -23.86 -7.61
CA ASN A 302 11.97 -24.41 -8.88
C ASN A 302 13.47 -24.14 -9.18
N GLY A 303 14.25 -23.84 -8.13
CA GLY A 303 15.69 -23.56 -8.27
C GLY A 303 16.03 -22.08 -8.45
N ASP A 304 15.03 -21.19 -8.47
CA ASP A 304 15.27 -19.76 -8.58
C ASP A 304 15.58 -19.15 -7.21
N SER A 305 16.50 -18.19 -7.19
CA SER A 305 16.74 -17.31 -6.05
C SER A 305 15.87 -16.04 -6.15
N VAL A 306 15.57 -15.46 -5.01
CA VAL A 306 14.76 -14.23 -4.97
C VAL A 306 15.57 -13.06 -5.51
N ARG A 307 15.02 -12.34 -6.49
CA ARG A 307 15.64 -11.17 -7.11
C ARG A 307 15.59 -9.96 -6.19
N ILE A 308 16.50 -9.02 -6.37
CA ILE A 308 16.62 -7.85 -5.52
C ILE A 308 15.33 -6.99 -5.51
N ASN A 309 14.68 -6.81 -6.66
CA ASN A 309 13.45 -6.06 -6.80
C ASN A 309 12.24 -6.71 -6.10
N ASP A 310 12.31 -8.02 -5.82
CA ASP A 310 11.25 -8.76 -5.12
C ASP A 310 11.50 -8.84 -3.61
N ARG A 311 12.72 -8.54 -3.13
CA ARG A 311 13.08 -8.59 -1.70
C ARG A 311 12.45 -7.47 -0.92
N PHE A 312 12.42 -7.65 0.39
CA PHE A 312 11.94 -6.64 1.32
C PHE A 312 13.05 -5.64 1.67
N PHE A 313 12.70 -4.35 1.64
CA PHE A 313 13.53 -3.27 2.14
C PHE A 313 12.76 -2.55 3.26
N LYS A 314 13.40 -2.29 4.38
CA LYS A 314 12.79 -1.67 5.56
C LYS A 314 13.64 -0.52 6.09
N GLY A 315 12.97 0.46 6.71
CA GLY A 315 13.52 1.71 7.18
C GLY A 315 12.57 2.85 6.82
N GLY A 316 12.97 4.06 7.02
CA GLY A 316 12.14 5.21 6.71
C GLY A 316 10.83 5.24 7.47
N SER A 317 9.74 5.40 6.74
CA SER A 317 8.38 5.40 7.31
C SER A 317 7.94 4.03 7.84
N SER A 318 8.56 2.93 7.39
CA SER A 318 8.23 1.58 7.84
C SER A 318 8.96 1.17 9.13
N PHE A 319 10.04 1.87 9.47
CA PHE A 319 10.82 1.68 10.70
C PHE A 319 11.55 2.98 11.03
N ARG A 320 10.96 3.81 11.89
CA ARG A 320 11.49 5.12 12.25
C ARG A 320 12.84 5.01 13.00
N GLY A 321 13.69 6.01 12.85
CA GLY A 321 15.05 6.00 13.40
C GLY A 321 16.11 5.46 12.45
N PHE A 322 15.68 4.90 11.31
CA PHE A 322 16.54 4.42 10.23
C PHE A 322 16.12 5.03 8.90
N ASP A 323 17.06 5.26 8.02
CA ASP A 323 16.82 5.77 6.68
C ASP A 323 16.07 4.75 5.80
N THR A 324 15.65 5.15 4.60
CA THR A 324 15.07 4.25 3.61
C THR A 324 16.07 3.13 3.29
N ALA A 325 15.60 1.87 3.33
CA ALA A 325 16.46 0.69 3.24
C ALA A 325 17.63 0.72 4.26
N GLY A 326 17.43 1.36 5.42
CA GLY A 326 18.46 1.61 6.42
C GLY A 326 18.84 0.42 7.28
N ILE A 327 17.99 -0.63 7.32
CA ILE A 327 18.22 -1.85 8.09
C ILE A 327 18.29 -3.08 7.19
N GLY A 328 18.89 -4.15 7.70
CA GLY A 328 18.91 -5.46 7.06
C GLY A 328 20.21 -5.77 6.32
N PRO A 329 20.19 -6.81 5.47
CA PRO A 329 21.38 -7.28 4.77
C PRO A 329 22.03 -6.19 3.92
N ARG A 330 23.35 -6.13 4.01
CA ARG A 330 24.14 -5.09 3.35
C ARG A 330 25.45 -5.65 2.82
N GLN A 331 25.84 -5.14 1.67
CA GLN A 331 27.15 -5.41 1.09
C GLN A 331 28.20 -4.57 1.81
N LEU A 332 29.28 -5.20 2.29
CA LEU A 332 30.35 -4.57 3.08
C LEU A 332 31.70 -4.89 2.45
N LEU A 333 32.57 -3.90 2.37
CA LEU A 333 33.97 -4.10 2.06
C LEU A 333 34.74 -4.25 3.37
N VAL A 334 35.41 -5.37 3.55
CA VAL A 334 36.18 -5.67 4.75
C VAL A 334 37.65 -5.91 4.43
N ASP A 335 38.55 -5.41 5.25
CA ASP A 335 39.98 -5.70 5.15
C ASP A 335 40.21 -7.19 5.44
N ASP A 336 40.89 -7.89 4.52
CA ASP A 336 41.08 -9.33 4.60
C ASP A 336 42.04 -9.76 5.74
N VAL A 337 42.85 -8.84 6.27
CA VAL A 337 43.82 -9.11 7.33
C VAL A 337 43.22 -8.82 8.71
N THR A 338 42.55 -7.67 8.86
CA THR A 338 42.02 -7.24 10.15
C THR A 338 40.58 -7.68 10.38
N GLY A 339 39.81 -7.94 9.31
CA GLY A 339 38.39 -8.23 9.35
C GLY A 339 37.53 -6.99 9.67
N GLU A 340 38.14 -5.81 9.68
CA GLU A 340 37.40 -4.57 9.94
C GLU A 340 36.62 -4.12 8.69
N VAL A 341 35.43 -3.52 8.90
CA VAL A 341 34.65 -2.93 7.82
C VAL A 341 35.34 -1.64 7.36
N VAL A 342 35.93 -1.72 6.16
CA VAL A 342 36.61 -0.58 5.52
C VAL A 342 35.57 0.36 4.94
N GLN A 343 34.53 -0.20 4.31
CA GLN A 343 33.50 0.57 3.65
C GLN A 343 32.15 -0.11 3.74
N ARG A 344 31.11 0.71 3.96
CA ARG A 344 29.71 0.27 3.94
C ARG A 344 29.14 0.49 2.56
N GLY A 345 28.56 -0.54 1.98
CA GLY A 345 27.97 -0.48 0.66
C GLY A 345 26.45 -0.57 0.68
N ASP A 346 25.93 -1.16 -0.35
CA ASP A 346 24.53 -1.19 -0.71
C ASP A 346 23.68 -2.07 0.19
N ALA A 347 22.44 -1.62 0.45
CA ALA A 347 21.41 -2.49 0.97
C ALA A 347 21.01 -3.50 -0.12
N VAL A 348 20.97 -4.78 0.25
CA VAL A 348 20.60 -5.85 -0.68
C VAL A 348 19.22 -6.44 -0.42
N GLY A 349 18.48 -5.85 0.53
CA GLY A 349 17.17 -6.33 0.95
C GLY A 349 17.25 -7.66 1.70
N GLY A 350 16.12 -8.16 2.17
CA GLY A 350 16.01 -9.45 2.84
C GLY A 350 14.80 -10.26 2.37
N ASN A 351 14.87 -11.57 2.54
CA ASN A 351 13.77 -12.47 2.16
C ASN A 351 12.72 -12.63 3.27
N ALA A 352 13.05 -12.26 4.50
CA ALA A 352 12.11 -12.30 5.61
C ALA A 352 12.27 -11.09 6.52
N TYR A 353 11.15 -10.57 7.02
CA TYR A 353 11.12 -9.51 8.02
C TYR A 353 10.01 -9.71 9.03
N ALA A 354 10.20 -9.13 10.21
CA ALA A 354 9.16 -8.97 11.21
C ALA A 354 9.38 -7.63 11.92
N ILE A 355 8.38 -6.75 11.89
CA ILE A 355 8.44 -5.41 12.48
C ILE A 355 7.21 -5.20 13.36
N GLY A 356 7.41 -4.63 14.53
CA GLY A 356 6.36 -4.23 15.45
C GLY A 356 6.51 -2.76 15.85
N THR A 357 5.39 -2.06 15.97
CA THR A 357 5.29 -0.70 16.48
C THR A 357 4.36 -0.67 17.68
N LEU A 358 4.85 -0.28 18.84
CA LEU A 358 4.05 0.14 19.97
C LEU A 358 3.91 1.66 19.94
N GLN A 359 2.69 2.16 19.97
CA GLN A 359 2.43 3.60 19.93
C GLN A 359 1.42 4.00 20.99
N LEU A 360 1.71 5.09 21.69
CA LEU A 360 0.82 5.74 22.64
C LEU A 360 0.55 7.17 22.15
N ASP A 361 -0.65 7.42 21.64
CA ASP A 361 -1.09 8.75 21.31
C ASP A 361 -1.38 9.51 22.60
N VAL A 362 -0.80 10.68 22.71
CA VAL A 362 -0.85 11.53 23.90
C VAL A 362 -1.68 12.76 23.58
N PRO A 363 -2.82 12.99 24.27
CA PRO A 363 -3.61 14.18 24.05
C PRO A 363 -2.84 15.42 24.50
N LEU A 364 -2.73 16.40 23.63
CA LEU A 364 -2.12 17.68 23.97
C LEU A 364 -3.13 18.59 24.68
N PRO A 365 -2.73 19.35 25.72
CA PRO A 365 -3.63 20.30 26.40
C PRO A 365 -3.78 21.59 25.59
N LEU A 366 -4.11 21.46 24.30
CA LEU A 366 -4.28 22.54 23.35
C LEU A 366 -5.71 22.56 22.83
N PRO A 367 -6.25 23.73 22.44
CA PRO A 367 -7.53 23.79 21.77
C PRO A 367 -7.56 22.94 20.50
N GLU A 368 -8.65 22.24 20.25
CA GLU A 368 -8.85 21.39 19.06
C GLU A 368 -8.64 22.15 17.73
N SER A 369 -8.83 23.48 17.74
CA SER A 369 -8.60 24.34 16.58
C SER A 369 -7.15 24.35 16.07
N PHE A 370 -6.18 23.94 16.89
CA PHE A 370 -4.78 23.79 16.44
C PHE A 370 -4.56 22.52 15.65
N SER A 371 -5.48 21.53 15.72
CA SER A 371 -5.40 20.24 15.03
C SER A 371 -4.04 19.56 15.19
N LEU A 372 -3.45 19.67 16.39
CA LEU A 372 -2.16 19.07 16.75
C LEU A 372 -2.36 17.77 17.51
N GLY A 373 -1.62 16.74 17.09
CA GLY A 373 -1.54 15.46 17.78
C GLY A 373 -0.10 15.09 18.11
N SER A 374 0.10 14.27 19.12
CA SER A 374 1.41 13.73 19.45
C SER A 374 1.32 12.25 19.82
N ALA A 375 2.41 11.52 19.60
CA ALA A 375 2.53 10.13 19.98
C ALA A 375 3.95 9.80 20.46
N LEU A 376 4.03 8.93 21.44
CA LEU A 376 5.27 8.22 21.78
C LEU A 376 5.27 6.87 21.06
N PHE A 377 6.41 6.43 20.57
CA PHE A 377 6.50 5.16 19.89
C PHE A 377 7.78 4.38 20.21
N VAL A 378 7.68 3.08 20.02
CA VAL A 378 8.83 2.16 19.97
C VAL A 378 8.63 1.26 18.77
N ASP A 379 9.55 1.33 17.81
CA ASP A 379 9.64 0.46 16.66
C ASP A 379 10.72 -0.60 16.91
N PHE A 380 10.42 -1.86 16.64
CA PHE A 380 11.37 -2.96 16.81
C PHE A 380 11.15 -4.01 15.73
N GLY A 381 12.21 -4.69 15.34
CA GLY A 381 12.09 -5.71 14.30
C GLY A 381 13.41 -6.14 13.70
N THR A 382 13.29 -6.98 12.68
CA THR A 382 14.42 -7.56 11.95
C THR A 382 14.11 -7.70 10.47
N LEU A 383 15.17 -7.76 9.67
CA LEU A 383 15.14 -8.05 8.23
C LEU A 383 16.38 -8.86 7.89
N GLY A 384 16.23 -9.94 7.11
CA GLY A 384 17.36 -10.81 6.74
C GLY A 384 16.94 -12.03 5.93
N TYR A 385 17.73 -13.10 6.05
CA TYR A 385 17.50 -14.43 5.48
C TYR A 385 17.57 -14.50 3.94
N LEU A 386 18.69 -14.03 3.39
CA LEU A 386 18.96 -14.18 1.95
C LEU A 386 19.17 -15.64 1.55
N ASP A 387 18.89 -15.96 0.29
CA ASP A 387 19.23 -17.22 -0.32
C ASP A 387 20.73 -17.46 -0.29
N ALA A 388 21.16 -18.73 -0.24
CA ALA A 388 22.57 -19.08 -0.15
C ALA A 388 23.40 -18.55 -1.33
N GLU A 389 22.82 -18.50 -2.53
CA GLU A 389 23.47 -17.94 -3.73
C GLU A 389 23.72 -16.44 -3.59
N ASN A 390 22.82 -15.73 -2.93
CA ASN A 390 22.91 -14.30 -2.67
C ASN A 390 23.78 -13.93 -1.46
N ARG A 391 24.34 -14.93 -0.77
CA ARG A 391 25.28 -14.77 0.37
C ARG A 391 26.73 -15.08 0.01
N ARG A 392 27.04 -15.29 -1.26
CA ARG A 392 28.42 -15.60 -1.69
C ARG A 392 29.35 -14.45 -1.31
N THR A 393 30.53 -14.81 -0.81
CA THR A 393 31.65 -13.89 -0.66
C THR A 393 32.30 -13.70 -2.02
N VAL A 394 32.54 -12.46 -2.42
CA VAL A 394 33.32 -12.16 -3.63
C VAL A 394 34.77 -12.02 -3.21
N ASP A 395 35.63 -12.98 -3.61
CA ASP A 395 37.04 -12.93 -3.28
C ASP A 395 37.74 -11.78 -4.02
N GLN A 396 38.34 -10.90 -3.22
CA GLN A 396 39.36 -9.91 -3.58
C GLN A 396 39.00 -8.78 -4.56
N VAL A 397 38.70 -7.65 -3.95
CA VAL A 397 38.88 -6.34 -4.58
C VAL A 397 40.16 -5.73 -3.97
N GLY A 398 41.33 -6.08 -4.52
CA GLY A 398 42.63 -5.66 -3.96
C GLY A 398 42.97 -6.38 -2.64
N PRO A 399 43.36 -5.63 -1.55
CA PRO A 399 43.60 -6.20 -0.23
C PRO A 399 42.32 -6.48 0.56
N ASP A 400 41.17 -6.07 0.05
CA ASP A 400 39.89 -6.08 0.73
C ASP A 400 38.97 -7.16 0.13
N ARG A 401 38.00 -7.62 0.92
CA ARG A 401 37.03 -8.64 0.54
C ARG A 401 35.62 -8.10 0.62
N LEU A 402 34.83 -8.33 -0.43
CA LEU A 402 33.42 -7.98 -0.44
C LEU A 402 32.59 -9.11 0.19
N ILE A 403 31.87 -8.80 1.25
CA ILE A 403 30.95 -9.73 1.93
C ILE A 403 29.54 -9.19 1.96
N ILE A 404 28.56 -10.07 2.15
CA ILE A 404 27.20 -9.68 2.51
C ILE A 404 26.95 -10.09 3.95
N ASP A 405 26.72 -9.09 4.81
CA ASP A 405 26.23 -9.36 6.17
C ASP A 405 24.72 -9.56 6.11
N ASP A 406 24.26 -10.74 6.50
CA ASP A 406 22.86 -11.18 6.58
C ASP A 406 22.51 -11.58 8.01
N SER A 407 23.08 -10.91 9.00
CA SER A 407 22.70 -11.11 10.39
C SER A 407 21.28 -10.52 10.57
N ALA A 408 20.27 -11.36 10.74
CA ALA A 408 18.90 -10.96 11.04
C ALA A 408 18.77 -10.45 12.48
N SER A 409 19.65 -9.50 12.89
CA SER A 409 19.68 -8.98 14.25
C SER A 409 18.49 -8.07 14.55
N LEU A 410 18.12 -8.00 15.81
CA LEU A 410 17.04 -7.13 16.26
C LEU A 410 17.50 -5.67 16.24
N ARG A 411 16.70 -4.80 15.64
CA ARG A 411 16.82 -3.34 15.71
C ARG A 411 15.69 -2.79 16.56
N VAL A 412 15.99 -1.72 17.30
CA VAL A 412 15.01 -1.03 18.16
C VAL A 412 15.24 0.47 18.06
N ALA A 413 14.17 1.22 17.85
CA ALA A 413 14.17 2.68 17.93
C ALA A 413 12.98 3.17 18.76
N ALA A 414 13.17 4.27 19.49
CA ALA A 414 12.10 4.91 20.23
C ALA A 414 12.08 6.41 19.93
N GLY A 415 10.90 7.02 20.02
CA GLY A 415 10.80 8.42 19.67
C GLY A 415 9.44 9.05 19.93
N VAL A 416 9.30 10.25 19.36
CA VAL A 416 8.10 11.08 19.43
C VAL A 416 7.69 11.46 18.03
N SER A 417 6.41 11.32 17.73
CA SER A 417 5.79 11.85 16.49
C SER A 417 4.89 13.03 16.85
N VAL A 418 4.93 14.07 16.03
CA VAL A 418 4.02 15.22 16.10
C VAL A 418 3.26 15.28 14.78
N PHE A 419 1.94 15.31 14.86
CA PHE A 419 1.03 15.41 13.72
C PHE A 419 0.34 16.76 13.76
N TRP A 420 0.26 17.40 12.63
CA TRP A 420 -0.45 18.67 12.48
C TRP A 420 -1.28 18.68 11.21
N ASP A 421 -2.59 18.73 11.37
CA ASP A 421 -3.49 19.00 10.24
C ASP A 421 -3.46 20.49 9.94
N SER A 422 -2.45 20.92 9.19
CA SER A 422 -2.23 22.32 8.85
C SER A 422 -3.20 22.77 7.77
N PRO A 423 -3.44 24.10 7.62
CA PRO A 423 -4.23 24.64 6.50
C PRO A 423 -3.67 24.28 5.11
N PHE A 424 -2.42 23.86 5.06
CA PHE A 424 -1.72 23.47 3.82
C PHE A 424 -1.65 21.93 3.65
N GLY A 425 -2.36 21.17 4.51
CA GLY A 425 -2.37 19.71 4.51
C GLY A 425 -1.72 19.11 5.76
N PRO A 426 -1.80 17.77 5.90
CA PRO A 426 -1.22 17.08 7.04
C PRO A 426 0.30 17.14 7.01
N VAL A 427 0.88 17.44 8.17
CA VAL A 427 2.32 17.53 8.41
C VAL A 427 2.68 16.55 9.52
N GLN A 428 3.76 15.79 9.34
CA GLN A 428 4.29 14.88 10.36
C GLN A 428 5.77 15.13 10.59
N PHE A 429 6.13 15.18 11.85
CA PHE A 429 7.51 15.24 12.33
C PHE A 429 7.76 14.02 13.19
N ASP A 430 8.78 13.23 12.85
CA ASP A 430 9.24 12.09 13.63
C ASP A 430 10.63 12.37 14.17
N PHE A 431 10.78 12.28 15.49
CA PHE A 431 12.06 12.36 16.18
C PHE A 431 12.32 10.98 16.80
N ALA A 432 13.31 10.27 16.28
CA ALA A 432 13.57 8.89 16.63
C ALA A 432 15.04 8.70 17.03
N GLN A 433 15.26 7.95 18.10
CA GLN A 433 16.58 7.54 18.54
C GLN A 433 16.71 6.04 18.36
N PRO A 434 17.62 5.55 17.48
CA PRO A 434 18.00 4.14 17.45
C PRO A 434 18.63 3.74 18.77
N LEU A 435 18.09 2.69 19.40
CA LEU A 435 18.55 2.15 20.68
C LEU A 435 19.38 0.88 20.50
N GLN A 436 19.00 0.07 19.50
CA GLN A 436 19.72 -1.14 19.11
C GLN A 436 19.82 -1.18 17.59
N TYR A 437 21.02 -1.31 17.06
CA TYR A 437 21.34 -1.26 15.65
C TYR A 437 22.68 -1.95 15.38
N GLU A 438 22.96 -2.24 14.12
CA GLU A 438 24.28 -2.64 13.64
C GLU A 438 25.08 -1.42 13.17
N ASP A 439 26.39 -1.49 13.24
CA ASP A 439 27.27 -0.37 12.89
C ASP A 439 27.13 0.05 11.42
N TYR A 440 26.72 -0.85 10.55
CA TYR A 440 26.48 -0.60 9.13
C TYR A 440 25.07 -0.09 8.82
N ASP A 441 24.12 -0.06 9.77
CA ASP A 441 22.78 0.48 9.53
C ASP A 441 22.84 1.99 9.24
N ARG A 442 22.00 2.45 8.33
CA ARG A 442 21.82 3.88 8.04
C ARG A 442 20.76 4.45 8.98
N ARG A 443 21.18 5.37 9.86
CA ARG A 443 20.32 5.96 10.90
C ARG A 443 19.81 7.31 10.46
N GLU A 444 18.52 7.59 10.74
CA GLU A 444 17.87 8.87 10.52
C GLU A 444 17.11 9.27 11.79
N GLN A 445 17.58 10.29 12.49
CA GLN A 445 16.99 10.72 13.77
C GLN A 445 15.78 11.66 13.60
N PHE A 446 15.68 12.32 12.47
CA PHE A 446 14.62 13.28 12.18
C PHE A 446 14.05 13.04 10.79
N ARG A 447 12.72 12.92 10.72
CA ARG A 447 11.98 12.81 9.45
C ARG A 447 10.88 13.83 9.43
N PHE A 448 10.70 14.45 8.28
CA PHE A 448 9.64 15.39 7.98
C PHE A 448 8.89 14.95 6.72
N SER A 449 7.57 15.03 6.78
CA SER A 449 6.74 14.82 5.60
C SER A 449 5.49 15.71 5.65
N THR A 450 5.08 16.21 4.49
CA THR A 450 3.83 16.93 4.31
C THR A 450 3.22 16.60 2.96
N ARG A 451 1.90 16.62 2.87
CA ARG A 451 1.16 16.44 1.62
C ARG A 451 -0.04 17.36 1.58
N THR A 452 -0.13 18.16 0.52
CA THR A 452 -1.25 19.06 0.27
C THR A 452 -2.00 18.59 -0.97
N SER A 453 -3.34 18.52 -0.91
CA SER A 453 -4.22 18.23 -2.04
C SER A 453 -5.09 19.44 -2.35
N PHE A 454 -5.21 19.80 -3.61
CA PHE A 454 -6.03 20.89 -4.12
C PHE A 454 -7.11 20.36 -5.05
#